data_c4bc3f6c84d1c66d58cba23cd7030c70
#
_entry.id   c4bc3f6c84d1c66d58cba23cd7030c70
#
_cell.length_a   1.000
_cell.length_b   1.000
_cell.length_c   1.000
_cell.angle_alpha   90.00
_cell.angle_beta   90.00
_cell.angle_gamma   90.00
#
_symmetry.space_group_name_H-M   'P 1'
#
loop_
_entity.id
_entity.type
_entity.pdbx_description
1 polymer ?
#
loop_
_entity_poly.entity_id
_entity_poly.type
_entity_poly.pdbx_seq_one_letter_code
_entity_poly.pdbx_strand_id
1 'polypeptide(L)'
;MTLTELMTGVTPSAAFTGVATNDDFVLAIDISDNASAEDGAYVVVQSGISAVDAQLAPETDEKTYIRAGKVTTKTATQRTFNLGGDRMHGDAFQDFVLGHAIKFGVGQKVIRPYIYFSMLTGKGEKGTASIIVNSDGSGEAGASAEIDIDIMATAAPAEYTWNEV
;
A
#
# COMPACT_ATOMS: atom_id res chain seq x y z
N MET A 1 12.04 7.82 5.78
CA MET A 1 11.09 8.87 6.19
C MET A 1 9.89 8.24 6.84
N THR A 2 9.54 8.67 8.02
CA THR A 2 8.33 8.24 8.71
C THR A 2 7.10 9.01 8.18
N LEU A 3 5.91 8.46 8.45
CA LEU A 3 4.66 9.12 8.05
C LEU A 3 4.51 10.50 8.72
N THR A 4 4.87 10.60 9.99
CA THR A 4 4.83 11.87 10.74
C THR A 4 5.77 12.92 10.14
N GLU A 5 6.98 12.52 9.72
CA GLU A 5 7.92 13.44 9.05
C GLU A 5 7.37 13.95 7.72
N LEU A 6 6.77 13.07 6.91
CA LEU A 6 6.16 13.45 5.64
C LEU A 6 5.02 14.46 5.82
N MET A 7 4.18 14.22 6.82
CA MET A 7 2.99 15.06 7.06
C MET A 7 3.29 16.36 7.83
N THR A 8 4.54 16.58 8.23
CA THR A 8 4.91 17.83 8.92
C THR A 8 4.65 19.05 8.03
N GLY A 9 3.78 19.94 8.46
CA GLY A 9 3.40 21.14 7.69
C GLY A 9 2.38 20.88 6.57
N VAL A 10 1.86 19.68 6.44
CA VAL A 10 0.77 19.35 5.50
C VAL A 10 -0.55 19.44 6.23
N THR A 11 -1.46 20.28 5.72
CA THR A 11 -2.82 20.44 6.27
C THR A 11 -3.84 19.94 5.27
N PRO A 12 -4.31 18.69 5.38
CA PRO A 12 -5.35 18.16 4.50
C PRO A 12 -6.68 18.88 4.70
N SER A 13 -7.46 19.01 3.63
CA SER A 13 -8.81 19.59 3.66
C SER A 13 -9.84 18.61 3.13
N ALA A 14 -10.77 18.20 3.96
CA ALA A 14 -11.87 17.31 3.56
C ALA A 14 -12.78 17.93 2.48
N ALA A 15 -12.71 19.25 2.30
CA ALA A 15 -13.46 20.00 1.29
C ALA A 15 -12.67 20.22 -0.02
N PHE A 16 -11.47 19.65 -0.15
CA PHE A 16 -10.65 19.80 -1.35
C PHE A 16 -11.41 19.32 -2.59
N THR A 17 -11.34 20.12 -3.66
CA THR A 17 -11.89 19.79 -4.97
C THR A 17 -10.81 20.02 -6.04
N GLY A 18 -10.61 19.05 -6.90
CA GLY A 18 -9.61 19.14 -7.97
C GLY A 18 -9.13 17.76 -8.40
N VAL A 19 -8.22 17.75 -9.35
CA VAL A 19 -7.57 16.52 -9.82
C VAL A 19 -6.43 16.15 -8.89
N ALA A 20 -6.39 14.90 -8.45
CA ALA A 20 -5.29 14.33 -7.70
C ALA A 20 -4.31 13.63 -8.63
N THR A 21 -3.03 13.71 -8.33
CA THR A 21 -1.98 12.91 -8.96
C THR A 21 -1.63 11.72 -8.05
N ASN A 22 -0.88 10.76 -8.57
CA ASN A 22 -0.49 9.61 -7.75
C ASN A 22 0.44 9.98 -6.59
N ASP A 23 1.18 11.07 -6.73
CA ASP A 23 2.04 11.62 -5.66
C ASP A 23 1.26 12.22 -4.48
N ASP A 24 -0.02 12.50 -4.67
CA ASP A 24 -0.88 13.01 -3.60
C ASP A 24 -1.37 11.90 -2.65
N PHE A 25 -1.13 10.65 -2.99
CA PHE A 25 -1.49 9.50 -2.16
C PHE A 25 -0.27 8.96 -1.42
N VAL A 26 -0.48 8.58 -0.17
CA VAL A 26 0.57 8.04 0.70
C VAL A 26 0.24 6.60 1.04
N LEU A 27 1.18 5.72 0.79
CA LEU A 27 1.19 4.36 1.32
C LEU A 27 2.30 4.26 2.37
N ALA A 28 1.96 3.85 3.57
CA ALA A 28 2.90 3.66 4.66
C ALA A 28 2.72 2.29 5.30
N ILE A 29 3.83 1.67 5.67
CA ILE A 29 3.88 0.33 6.27
C ILE A 29 4.52 0.44 7.65
N ASP A 30 3.92 -0.24 8.63
CA ASP A 30 4.52 -0.39 9.95
C ASP A 30 5.63 -1.44 9.90
N ILE A 31 6.85 -1.02 10.14
CA ILE A 31 8.03 -1.91 10.18
C ILE A 31 8.43 -2.31 11.59
N SER A 32 7.71 -1.87 12.62
CA SER A 32 7.98 -2.27 14.00
C SER A 32 7.47 -3.68 14.28
N ASP A 33 8.03 -4.32 15.29
CA ASP A 33 7.55 -5.64 15.76
C ASP A 33 6.25 -5.53 16.58
N ASN A 34 5.76 -4.31 16.79
CA ASN A 34 4.58 -4.03 17.58
C ASN A 34 3.39 -3.67 16.68
N ALA A 35 2.43 -4.58 16.55
CA ALA A 35 1.22 -4.38 15.74
C ALA A 35 0.30 -3.23 16.22
N SER A 36 0.56 -2.67 17.39
CA SER A 36 -0.15 -1.50 17.93
C SER A 36 0.66 -0.21 17.83
N ALA A 37 1.61 -0.14 16.89
CA ALA A 37 2.41 1.05 16.67
C ALA A 37 1.57 2.28 16.32
N GLU A 38 1.96 3.41 16.89
CA GLU A 38 1.40 4.72 16.54
C GLU A 38 1.88 5.17 15.14
N ASP A 39 1.26 6.21 14.61
CA ASP A 39 1.54 6.70 13.24
C ASP A 39 3.03 7.05 13.00
N GLY A 40 3.79 7.36 14.05
CA GLY A 40 5.23 7.62 13.97
C GLY A 40 6.11 6.39 13.64
N ALA A 41 5.59 5.17 13.77
CA ALA A 41 6.31 3.96 13.42
C ALA A 41 6.11 3.51 11.97
N TYR A 42 5.19 4.14 11.24
CA TYR A 42 4.95 3.89 9.83
C TYR A 42 6.03 4.55 8.97
N VAL A 43 6.58 3.79 8.04
CA VAL A 43 7.51 4.31 7.03
C VAL A 43 6.82 4.43 5.68
N VAL A 44 7.13 5.52 4.99
CA VAL A 44 6.48 5.86 3.71
C VAL A 44 7.14 5.10 2.58
N VAL A 45 6.31 4.57 1.69
CA VAL A 45 6.73 3.94 0.43
C VAL A 45 6.96 5.05 -0.60
N GLN A 46 8.20 5.44 -0.83
CA GLN A 46 8.53 6.51 -1.77
C GLN A 46 9.88 6.38 -2.47
N SER A 47 10.98 6.23 -1.73
CA SER A 47 12.34 6.28 -2.29
C SER A 47 12.59 5.13 -3.27
N GLY A 48 12.96 5.45 -4.49
CA GLY A 48 13.21 4.48 -5.54
C GLY A 48 11.95 3.84 -6.14
N ILE A 49 10.77 4.14 -5.61
CA ILE A 49 9.51 3.61 -6.14
C ILE A 49 8.99 4.52 -7.26
N SER A 50 8.90 3.97 -8.45
CA SER A 50 8.43 4.68 -9.66
C SER A 50 6.96 4.52 -9.94
N ALA A 51 6.34 3.46 -9.42
CA ALA A 51 4.93 3.18 -9.62
C ALA A 51 4.31 2.54 -8.39
N VAL A 52 3.15 3.02 -8.00
CA VAL A 52 2.26 2.40 -7.02
C VAL A 52 0.90 2.24 -7.69
N ASP A 53 0.48 1.00 -7.89
CA ASP A 53 -0.79 0.68 -8.51
C ASP A 53 -1.76 0.16 -7.44
N ALA A 54 -2.68 1.03 -7.02
CA ALA A 54 -3.66 0.72 -5.99
C ALA A 54 -4.90 0.09 -6.62
N GLN A 55 -5.08 -1.21 -6.43
CA GLN A 55 -6.15 -2.00 -7.02
C GLN A 55 -7.11 -2.53 -5.95
N LEU A 56 -8.33 -2.82 -6.36
CA LEU A 56 -9.36 -3.37 -5.48
C LEU A 56 -9.68 -4.84 -5.80
N ALA A 57 -9.18 -5.39 -6.89
CA ALA A 57 -9.35 -6.78 -7.30
C ALA A 57 -10.75 -7.35 -7.03
N PRO A 58 -11.81 -6.78 -7.60
CA PRO A 58 -13.17 -7.19 -7.30
C PRO A 58 -13.47 -8.58 -7.90
N GLU A 59 -14.24 -9.37 -7.15
CA GLU A 59 -14.83 -10.61 -7.64
C GLU A 59 -16.32 -10.43 -7.85
N THR A 60 -16.83 -10.98 -8.95
CA THR A 60 -18.24 -10.87 -9.33
C THR A 60 -18.82 -12.24 -9.67
N ASP A 61 -20.12 -12.39 -9.42
CA ASP A 61 -20.92 -13.54 -9.83
C ASP A 61 -22.03 -13.05 -10.78
N GLU A 62 -22.21 -13.75 -11.89
CA GLU A 62 -23.20 -13.40 -12.91
C GLU A 62 -24.23 -14.51 -13.05
N LYS A 63 -25.50 -14.14 -12.96
CA LYS A 63 -26.63 -15.06 -13.17
C LYS A 63 -27.66 -14.45 -14.09
N THR A 64 -28.31 -15.32 -14.89
CA THR A 64 -29.42 -14.93 -15.73
C THR A 64 -30.72 -15.45 -15.11
N TYR A 65 -31.61 -14.52 -14.76
CA TYR A 65 -32.91 -14.85 -14.19
C TYR A 65 -34.02 -14.77 -15.22
N ILE A 66 -35.06 -15.57 -15.03
CA ILE A 66 -36.26 -15.53 -15.89
C ILE A 66 -36.88 -14.14 -15.79
N ARG A 67 -37.12 -13.50 -16.97
CA ARG A 67 -37.69 -12.16 -17.17
C ARG A 67 -36.87 -10.97 -16.63
N ALA A 68 -35.80 -11.21 -15.89
CA ALA A 68 -34.93 -10.14 -15.36
C ALA A 68 -33.63 -9.96 -16.16
N GLY A 69 -33.27 -10.93 -17.01
CA GLY A 69 -32.02 -10.91 -17.76
C GLY A 69 -30.80 -11.21 -16.90
N LYS A 70 -29.64 -10.74 -17.36
CA LYS A 70 -28.36 -10.96 -16.71
C LYS A 70 -28.17 -10.01 -15.52
N VAL A 71 -27.84 -10.54 -14.36
CA VAL A 71 -27.57 -9.80 -13.12
C VAL A 71 -26.15 -10.08 -12.66
N THR A 72 -25.40 -9.03 -12.39
CA THR A 72 -24.04 -9.10 -11.84
C THR A 72 -24.06 -8.74 -10.37
N THR A 73 -23.53 -9.61 -9.52
CA THR A 73 -23.39 -9.38 -8.09
C THR A 73 -21.92 -9.34 -7.72
N LYS A 74 -21.48 -8.29 -7.03
CA LYS A 74 -20.13 -8.21 -6.48
C LYS A 74 -20.05 -9.07 -5.22
N THR A 75 -19.14 -10.04 -5.18
CA THR A 75 -19.02 -11.01 -4.08
C THR A 75 -17.87 -10.70 -3.14
N ALA A 76 -16.77 -10.12 -3.63
CA ALA A 76 -15.59 -9.83 -2.82
C ALA A 76 -14.80 -8.65 -3.36
N THR A 77 -13.97 -8.07 -2.51
CA THR A 77 -12.99 -7.03 -2.87
C THR A 77 -11.74 -7.25 -2.03
N GLN A 78 -10.57 -7.24 -2.67
CA GLN A 78 -9.29 -7.30 -1.98
C GLN A 78 -8.44 -6.10 -2.36
N ARG A 79 -8.07 -5.30 -1.37
CA ARG A 79 -7.14 -4.20 -1.59
C ARG A 79 -5.76 -4.74 -1.91
N THR A 80 -5.20 -4.33 -3.03
CA THR A 80 -3.89 -4.76 -3.51
C THR A 80 -3.09 -3.56 -3.99
N PHE A 81 -1.82 -3.49 -3.60
CA PHE A 81 -0.87 -2.49 -4.10
C PHE A 81 0.24 -3.22 -4.84
N ASN A 82 0.44 -2.87 -6.11
CA ASN A 82 1.57 -3.34 -6.89
C ASN A 82 2.61 -2.23 -6.95
N LEU A 83 3.80 -2.50 -6.43
CA LEU A 83 4.89 -1.54 -6.37
C LEU A 83 5.99 -1.94 -7.35
N GLY A 84 6.45 -0.98 -8.12
CA GLY A 84 7.60 -1.14 -8.99
C GLY A 84 8.57 0.01 -8.83
N GLY A 85 9.84 -0.25 -9.02
CA GLY A 85 10.87 0.77 -8.92
C GLY A 85 12.27 0.19 -8.96
N ASP A 86 13.22 0.99 -8.50
CA ASP A 86 14.63 0.64 -8.44
C ASP A 86 15.07 0.40 -6.99
N ARG A 87 16.02 -0.52 -6.81
CA ARG A 87 16.58 -0.79 -5.48
C ARG A 87 17.35 0.43 -4.97
N MET A 88 16.88 0.97 -3.85
CA MET A 88 17.49 2.08 -3.14
C MET A 88 17.96 1.62 -1.76
N HIS A 89 19.29 1.46 -1.59
CA HIS A 89 19.85 1.12 -0.28
C HIS A 89 19.76 2.33 0.68
N GLY A 90 19.48 2.06 1.94
CA GLY A 90 19.34 3.08 2.98
C GLY A 90 17.91 3.61 3.15
N ASP A 91 16.98 3.24 2.29
CA ASP A 91 15.55 3.52 2.50
C ASP A 91 14.95 2.53 3.50
N ALA A 92 14.29 3.05 4.54
CA ALA A 92 13.76 2.23 5.61
C ALA A 92 12.74 1.19 5.15
N PHE A 93 11.84 1.57 4.23
CA PHE A 93 10.86 0.65 3.68
C PHE A 93 11.50 -0.46 2.86
N GLN A 94 12.35 -0.11 1.90
CA GLN A 94 12.99 -1.09 1.03
C GLN A 94 13.93 -2.02 1.79
N ASP A 95 14.71 -1.50 2.71
CA ASP A 95 15.64 -2.30 3.51
C ASP A 95 14.90 -3.30 4.41
N PHE A 96 13.73 -2.92 4.93
CA PHE A 96 12.89 -3.83 5.70
C PHE A 96 12.26 -4.92 4.82
N VAL A 97 11.58 -4.53 3.74
CA VAL A 97 10.82 -5.46 2.89
C VAL A 97 11.74 -6.40 2.11
N LEU A 98 12.87 -5.91 1.63
CA LEU A 98 13.86 -6.71 0.90
C LEU A 98 14.85 -7.41 1.85
N GLY A 99 14.64 -7.32 3.14
CA GLY A 99 15.37 -8.10 4.14
C GLY A 99 15.04 -9.58 4.04
N HIS A 100 15.97 -10.43 4.49
CA HIS A 100 15.83 -11.89 4.41
C HIS A 100 14.54 -12.42 5.06
N ALA A 101 14.16 -11.87 6.21
CA ALA A 101 13.00 -12.33 6.97
C ALA A 101 11.66 -12.13 6.24
N ILE A 102 11.49 -11.03 5.53
CA ILE A 102 10.27 -10.72 4.76
C ILE A 102 10.33 -11.40 3.39
N LYS A 103 11.46 -11.31 2.73
CA LYS A 103 11.66 -11.86 1.37
C LYS A 103 11.42 -13.37 1.29
N PHE A 104 11.87 -14.11 2.29
CA PHE A 104 11.70 -15.58 2.40
C PHE A 104 10.70 -16.00 3.48
N GLY A 105 10.10 -15.07 4.18
CA GLY A 105 9.10 -15.34 5.20
C GLY A 105 7.77 -15.82 4.62
N VAL A 106 7.00 -16.52 5.45
CA VAL A 106 5.66 -17.00 5.11
C VAL A 106 4.69 -16.78 6.27
N GLY A 107 3.40 -16.73 5.96
CA GLY A 107 2.35 -16.61 6.94
C GLY A 107 2.40 -15.30 7.72
N GLN A 108 2.28 -15.36 9.03
CA GLN A 108 2.20 -14.17 9.89
C GLN A 108 3.46 -13.29 9.87
N LYS A 109 4.61 -13.84 9.50
CA LYS A 109 5.88 -13.09 9.47
C LYS A 109 5.90 -11.97 8.44
N VAL A 110 5.14 -12.10 7.36
CA VAL A 110 5.08 -11.13 6.26
C VAL A 110 3.84 -10.23 6.32
N ILE A 111 3.00 -10.37 7.34
CA ILE A 111 1.82 -9.52 7.51
C ILE A 111 2.20 -8.31 8.33
N ARG A 112 1.92 -7.12 7.80
CA ARG A 112 2.20 -5.85 8.46
C ARG A 112 1.01 -4.89 8.33
N PRO A 113 0.78 -4.04 9.34
CA PRO A 113 -0.19 -2.95 9.23
C PRO A 113 0.21 -1.97 8.14
N TYR A 114 -0.77 -1.43 7.43
CA TYR A 114 -0.58 -0.38 6.45
C TYR A 114 -1.59 0.75 6.62
N ILE A 115 -1.22 1.93 6.12
CA ILE A 115 -2.09 3.09 5.98
C ILE A 115 -1.97 3.59 4.54
N TYR A 116 -3.11 3.84 3.90
CA TYR A 116 -3.16 4.44 2.58
C TYR A 116 -4.20 5.56 2.56
N PHE A 117 -3.78 6.77 2.23
CA PHE A 117 -4.68 7.92 2.25
C PHE A 117 -4.22 9.01 1.27
N SER A 118 -5.12 9.98 1.01
CA SER A 118 -4.81 11.16 0.21
C SER A 118 -4.27 12.28 1.13
N MET A 119 -3.14 12.86 0.77
CA MET A 119 -2.59 14.05 1.44
C MET A 119 -3.48 15.27 1.26
N LEU A 120 -4.28 15.32 0.18
CA LEU A 120 -5.15 16.45 -0.11
C LEU A 120 -6.38 16.50 0.81
N THR A 121 -6.98 15.35 1.09
CA THR A 121 -8.20 15.25 1.90
C THR A 121 -7.97 14.68 3.30
N GLY A 122 -6.85 14.02 3.53
CA GLY A 122 -6.55 13.32 4.77
C GLY A 122 -7.33 12.04 4.97
N LYS A 123 -8.16 11.62 4.01
CA LYS A 123 -9.01 10.44 4.11
C LYS A 123 -8.43 9.27 3.34
N GLY A 124 -8.61 8.09 3.89
CA GLY A 124 -8.15 6.85 3.28
C GLY A 124 -8.54 5.63 4.08
N GLU A 125 -7.65 4.68 4.17
CA GLU A 125 -7.89 3.37 4.78
C GLU A 125 -6.70 2.89 5.58
N LYS A 126 -6.97 2.03 6.55
CA LYS A 126 -5.98 1.39 7.41
C LYS A 126 -6.36 -0.08 7.59
N GLY A 127 -5.38 -0.94 7.50
CA GLY A 127 -5.58 -2.38 7.66
C GLY A 127 -4.26 -3.14 7.79
N THR A 128 -4.34 -4.44 7.59
CA THR A 128 -3.18 -5.32 7.56
C THR A 128 -3.04 -5.96 6.19
N ALA A 129 -1.82 -6.18 5.76
CA ALA A 129 -1.53 -6.75 4.46
C ALA A 129 -0.33 -7.69 4.48
N SER A 130 -0.36 -8.68 3.60
CA SER A 130 0.77 -9.55 3.32
C SER A 130 1.71 -8.88 2.32
N ILE A 131 3.00 -8.91 2.59
CA ILE A 131 4.03 -8.36 1.73
C ILE A 131 4.66 -9.49 0.93
N ILE A 132 4.60 -9.39 -0.41
CA ILE A 132 5.09 -10.40 -1.33
C ILE A 132 6.15 -9.76 -2.23
N VAL A 133 7.39 -10.21 -2.11
CA VAL A 133 8.48 -9.74 -2.97
C VAL A 133 8.61 -10.67 -4.16
N ASN A 134 8.31 -10.16 -5.35
CA ASN A 134 8.40 -10.93 -6.59
C ASN A 134 9.78 -10.86 -7.21
N SER A 135 10.44 -9.69 -7.09
CA SER A 135 11.76 -9.45 -7.65
C SER A 135 12.51 -8.45 -6.78
N ASP A 136 13.79 -8.71 -6.50
CA ASP A 136 14.65 -7.86 -5.68
C ASP A 136 15.88 -7.31 -6.41
N GLY A 137 15.99 -7.58 -7.70
CA GLY A 137 17.11 -7.10 -8.50
C GLY A 137 17.07 -7.65 -9.92
N SER A 138 16.17 -7.13 -10.74
CA SER A 138 16.05 -7.50 -12.15
C SER A 138 16.69 -6.46 -13.06
N GLY A 139 17.16 -6.88 -14.21
CA GLY A 139 17.69 -6.01 -15.23
C GLY A 139 18.96 -6.56 -15.88
N GLU A 140 19.41 -5.88 -16.90
CA GLU A 140 20.65 -6.19 -17.59
C GLU A 140 21.86 -5.66 -16.84
N ALA A 141 23.06 -6.14 -17.17
CA ALA A 141 24.30 -5.63 -16.62
C ALA A 141 24.44 -4.14 -16.92
N GLY A 142 24.70 -3.33 -15.86
CA GLY A 142 24.82 -1.87 -15.97
C GLY A 142 23.50 -1.09 -15.86
N ALA A 143 22.35 -1.76 -15.89
CA ALA A 143 21.05 -1.14 -15.61
C ALA A 143 20.78 -1.03 -14.09
N SER A 144 19.85 -0.17 -13.71
CA SER A 144 19.34 -0.14 -12.33
C SER A 144 18.71 -1.48 -11.98
N ALA A 145 18.91 -1.93 -10.75
CA ALA A 145 18.28 -3.16 -10.26
C ALA A 145 16.79 -2.87 -9.97
N GLU A 146 15.91 -3.46 -10.74
CA GLU A 146 14.48 -3.28 -10.59
C GLU A 146 13.91 -4.18 -9.48
N ILE A 147 12.93 -3.66 -8.76
CA ILE A 147 12.19 -4.38 -7.72
C ILE A 147 10.71 -4.44 -8.07
N ASP A 148 10.07 -5.52 -7.65
CA ASP A 148 8.63 -5.75 -7.80
C ASP A 148 8.07 -6.35 -6.50
N ILE A 149 7.14 -5.63 -5.91
CA ILE A 149 6.56 -5.97 -4.60
C ILE A 149 5.04 -5.85 -4.70
N ASP A 150 4.33 -6.87 -4.22
CA ASP A 150 2.89 -6.85 -4.05
C ASP A 150 2.55 -6.78 -2.57
N ILE A 151 1.62 -5.91 -2.23
CA ILE A 151 1.06 -5.76 -0.88
C ILE A 151 -0.43 -6.05 -0.97
N MET A 152 -0.87 -7.17 -0.40
CA MET A 152 -2.25 -7.65 -0.49
C MET A 152 -2.91 -7.65 0.88
N ALA A 153 -4.04 -6.95 1.01
CA ALA A 153 -4.78 -6.89 2.26
C ALA A 153 -5.26 -8.27 2.71
N THR A 154 -5.14 -8.54 4.01
CA THR A 154 -5.60 -9.81 4.63
C THR A 154 -7.06 -9.77 5.04
N ALA A 155 -7.66 -8.58 5.12
CA ALA A 155 -9.05 -8.35 5.46
C ALA A 155 -9.52 -7.02 4.87
N ALA A 156 -10.83 -6.75 4.95
CA ALA A 156 -11.36 -5.45 4.55
C ALA A 156 -10.76 -4.34 5.42
N PRO A 157 -10.18 -3.29 4.83
CA PRO A 157 -9.60 -2.19 5.61
C PRO A 157 -10.69 -1.36 6.27
N ALA A 158 -10.34 -0.73 7.40
CA ALA A 158 -11.16 0.26 8.06
C ALA A 158 -10.94 1.66 7.47
N GLU A 159 -11.92 2.54 7.60
CA GLU A 159 -11.75 3.95 7.24
C GLU A 159 -10.68 4.60 8.12
N TYR A 160 -9.87 5.44 7.51
CA TYR A 160 -8.82 6.19 8.19
C TYR A 160 -8.90 7.68 7.83
N THR A 161 -8.66 8.52 8.82
CA THR A 161 -8.52 9.96 8.61
C THR A 161 -7.26 10.42 9.34
N TRP A 162 -6.39 11.14 8.63
CA TRP A 162 -5.21 11.76 9.23
C TRP A 162 -5.65 12.84 10.22
N ASN A 163 -5.23 12.69 11.45
CA ASN A 163 -5.39 13.71 12.49
C ASN A 163 -4.00 14.26 12.85
N GLU A 164 -3.81 15.55 12.73
CA GLU A 164 -2.62 16.18 13.33
C GLU A 164 -2.65 15.93 14.84
N VAL A 165 -1.59 15.33 15.32
CA VAL A 165 -1.37 15.18 16.75
C VAL A 165 -0.54 16.35 17.26
#